data_bef9cc9053113e999826aab7bf2d3a42
#
_entry.id   bef9cc9053113e999826aab7bf2d3a42
#
_cell.length_a   1.000
_cell.length_b   1.000
_cell.length_c   1.000
_cell.angle_alpha   90.00
_cell.angle_beta   90.00
_cell.angle_gamma   90.00
#
_symmetry.space_group_name_H-M   'P 1'
#
loop_
_entity.id
_entity.type
_entity.pdbx_description
1 polymer ?
#
loop_
_entity_poly.entity_id
_entity_poly.type
_entity_poly.pdbx_seq_one_letter_code
_entity_poly.pdbx_strand_id
1 'polypeptide(L)'
;MSMLLTSRWTGAAHLEAARTRTTEIDVDHLYLGLLAVGGQAARILGRHGVSLTSARRRVREALIDDLATLGLQATGDVVPPPKAARELDFADWRATSRAHDLVNRAPLRKGTAAALATLIAEPSGVVRHLLVTDGVDPDQLMTELASAPTEPDPVERVAYDPSLLPAPAWAKRLRHYLSSPPDLVADAIADAALLAAWAYDPNKAQVDDSGETIRHTRGSRTMTVRAHHTRRREGEAEVVTWIQEVASGAHAGQPLHYDRFVVAAAPGGTELLHTAGQRSFGLLGRLTAPLAGWFSWVGMQYAAQRIGLEVADRQAA
;
A
#
# COMPACT_ATOMS: atom_id res chain seq x y z
N MET A 1 -16.92 2.43 -0.73
CA MET A 1 -15.61 3.11 -0.51
C MET A 1 -15.16 3.08 0.96
N SER A 2 -15.97 3.50 1.95
CA SER A 2 -15.54 3.56 3.35
C SER A 2 -15.11 2.21 3.96
N MET A 3 -15.84 1.11 3.72
CA MET A 3 -15.48 -0.22 4.25
C MET A 3 -14.11 -0.71 3.76
N LEU A 4 -13.80 -0.53 2.48
CA LEU A 4 -12.49 -0.93 1.95
C LEU A 4 -11.37 -0.07 2.54
N LEU A 5 -11.56 1.24 2.65
CA LEU A 5 -10.58 2.13 3.26
C LEU A 5 -10.37 1.80 4.75
N THR A 6 -11.47 1.51 5.49
CA THR A 6 -11.38 1.04 6.89
C THR A 6 -10.53 -0.23 6.97
N SER A 7 -10.86 -1.25 6.16
CA SER A 7 -10.12 -2.53 6.15
C SER A 7 -8.64 -2.36 5.80
N ARG A 8 -8.32 -1.51 4.80
CA ARG A 8 -6.94 -1.21 4.43
C ARG A 8 -6.20 -0.49 5.55
N TRP A 9 -6.84 0.51 6.18
CA TRP A 9 -6.23 1.28 7.25
C TRP A 9 -5.97 0.44 8.50
N THR A 10 -6.99 -0.31 8.98
CA THR A 10 -6.81 -1.18 10.14
C THR A 10 -5.86 -2.33 9.86
N GLY A 11 -5.88 -2.90 8.64
CA GLY A 11 -4.91 -3.91 8.24
C GLY A 11 -3.48 -3.38 8.19
N ALA A 12 -3.27 -2.15 7.71
CA ALA A 12 -1.95 -1.51 7.74
C ALA A 12 -1.49 -1.21 9.18
N ALA A 13 -2.40 -0.71 10.04
CA ALA A 13 -2.09 -0.47 11.44
C ALA A 13 -1.72 -1.76 12.19
N HIS A 14 -2.40 -2.87 11.86
CA HIS A 14 -2.05 -4.18 12.37
C HIS A 14 -0.64 -4.62 11.94
N LEU A 15 -0.28 -4.43 10.67
CA LEU A 15 1.07 -4.71 10.19
C LEU A 15 2.12 -3.89 10.97
N GLU A 16 1.87 -2.61 11.21
CA GLU A 16 2.78 -1.75 11.98
C GLU A 16 2.91 -2.20 13.44
N ALA A 17 1.82 -2.59 14.10
CA ALA A 17 1.85 -3.15 15.45
C ALA A 17 2.64 -4.47 15.49
N ALA A 18 2.38 -5.39 14.55
CA ALA A 18 3.07 -6.67 14.48
C ALA A 18 4.58 -6.52 14.21
N ARG A 19 5.00 -5.50 13.43
CA ARG A 19 6.41 -5.18 13.19
C ARG A 19 7.16 -4.84 14.48
N THR A 20 6.52 -4.12 15.39
CA THR A 20 7.07 -3.76 16.70
C THR A 20 6.84 -4.82 17.76
N ARG A 21 6.30 -5.99 17.36
CA ARG A 21 5.92 -7.12 18.25
C ARG A 21 4.90 -6.72 19.31
N THR A 22 4.09 -5.73 19.01
CA THR A 22 2.98 -5.30 19.85
C THR A 22 1.75 -6.14 19.51
N THR A 23 1.04 -6.61 20.54
CA THR A 23 -0.18 -7.43 20.38
C THR A 23 -1.44 -6.59 20.21
N GLU A 24 -1.34 -5.27 20.41
CA GLU A 24 -2.46 -4.33 20.35
C GLU A 24 -2.15 -3.17 19.42
N ILE A 25 -3.15 -2.80 18.61
CA ILE A 25 -3.11 -1.58 17.80
C ILE A 25 -3.45 -0.40 18.70
N ASP A 26 -2.60 0.63 18.73
CA ASP A 26 -2.89 1.92 19.37
C ASP A 26 -2.82 3.07 18.36
N VAL A 27 -2.90 4.30 18.82
CA VAL A 27 -3.02 5.55 18.03
C VAL A 27 -1.83 5.75 17.08
N ASP A 28 -0.63 5.47 17.53
CA ASP A 28 0.61 5.52 16.75
C ASP A 28 0.59 4.52 15.57
N HIS A 29 0.11 3.30 15.82
CA HIS A 29 -0.06 2.29 14.76
C HIS A 29 -1.13 2.72 13.75
N LEU A 30 -2.23 3.36 14.20
CA LEU A 30 -3.22 3.93 13.30
C LEU A 30 -2.64 5.07 12.45
N TYR A 31 -1.79 5.91 13.01
CA TYR A 31 -1.09 6.97 12.29
C TYR A 31 -0.15 6.39 11.22
N LEU A 32 0.70 5.42 11.56
CA LEU A 32 1.57 4.73 10.62
C LEU A 32 0.77 3.99 9.54
N GLY A 33 -0.30 3.30 9.93
CA GLY A 33 -1.20 2.61 9.02
C GLY A 33 -1.86 3.57 8.01
N LEU A 34 -2.19 4.80 8.42
CA LEU A 34 -2.75 5.80 7.51
C LEU A 34 -1.73 6.28 6.47
N LEU A 35 -0.46 6.48 6.87
CA LEU A 35 0.64 6.77 5.96
C LEU A 35 0.89 5.62 4.98
N ALA A 36 0.84 4.37 5.45
CA ALA A 36 1.00 3.19 4.62
C ALA A 36 -0.14 3.00 3.61
N VAL A 37 -1.36 3.39 3.97
CA VAL A 37 -2.50 3.42 3.04
C VAL A 37 -2.27 4.43 1.91
N GLY A 38 -1.49 5.49 2.16
CA GLY A 38 -1.25 6.54 1.18
C GLY A 38 -2.43 7.52 1.06
N GLY A 39 -2.66 8.04 -0.17
CA GLY A 39 -3.74 8.97 -0.43
C GLY A 39 -3.45 10.40 0.00
N GLN A 40 -4.50 11.17 0.27
CA GLN A 40 -4.39 12.62 0.52
C GLN A 40 -3.69 12.95 1.84
N ALA A 41 -3.91 12.16 2.90
CA ALA A 41 -3.21 12.35 4.18
C ALA A 41 -1.69 12.23 4.02
N ALA A 42 -1.23 11.14 3.39
CA ALA A 42 0.19 10.92 3.13
C ALA A 42 0.79 11.99 2.20
N ARG A 43 0.02 12.45 1.19
CA ARG A 43 0.43 13.54 0.30
C ARG A 43 0.62 14.87 1.04
N ILE A 44 -0.31 15.20 1.95
CA ILE A 44 -0.21 16.42 2.76
C ILE A 44 0.99 16.32 3.69
N LEU A 45 1.14 15.23 4.43
CA LEU A 45 2.28 14.99 5.31
C LEU A 45 3.61 14.98 4.55
N GLY A 46 3.64 14.41 3.34
CA GLY A 46 4.83 14.40 2.48
C GLY A 46 5.32 15.81 2.12
N ARG A 47 4.41 16.78 1.90
CA ARG A 47 4.80 18.19 1.68
C ARG A 47 5.48 18.82 2.90
N HIS A 48 5.19 18.32 4.09
CA HIS A 48 5.85 18.70 5.34
C HIS A 48 7.07 17.83 5.67
N GLY A 49 7.53 16.98 4.73
CA GLY A 49 8.71 16.12 4.91
C GLY A 49 8.47 14.84 5.72
N VAL A 50 7.20 14.52 6.06
CA VAL A 50 6.86 13.31 6.82
C VAL A 50 6.54 12.17 5.85
N SER A 51 7.37 11.14 5.89
CA SER A 51 7.19 9.86 5.17
C SER A 51 6.83 8.74 6.15
N LEU A 52 6.39 7.59 5.62
CA LEU A 52 6.18 6.39 6.46
C LEU A 52 7.48 5.98 7.18
N THR A 53 8.62 6.03 6.48
CA THR A 53 9.93 5.68 7.05
C THR A 53 10.34 6.64 8.17
N SER A 54 10.19 7.96 7.97
CA SER A 54 10.50 8.95 9.02
C SER A 54 9.55 8.83 10.20
N ALA A 55 8.26 8.62 9.95
CA ALA A 55 7.26 8.44 11.01
C ALA A 55 7.51 7.19 11.86
N ARG A 56 7.89 6.04 11.24
CA ARG A 56 8.29 4.82 11.95
C ARG A 56 9.47 5.07 12.88
N ARG A 57 10.50 5.76 12.37
CA ARG A 57 11.66 6.15 13.19
C ARG A 57 11.22 7.02 14.35
N ARG A 58 10.37 8.01 14.12
CA ARG A 58 9.90 8.93 15.15
C ARG A 58 9.09 8.23 16.26
N VAL A 59 8.18 7.32 15.87
CA VAL A 59 7.43 6.50 16.84
C VAL A 59 8.38 5.68 17.73
N ARG A 60 9.42 5.09 17.11
CA ARG A 60 10.43 4.33 17.87
C ARG A 60 11.24 5.22 18.81
N GLU A 61 11.66 6.40 18.37
CA GLU A 61 12.39 7.36 19.19
C GLU A 61 11.54 7.81 20.39
N ALA A 62 10.27 8.16 20.16
CA ALA A 62 9.34 8.53 21.22
C ALA A 62 9.18 7.40 22.29
N LEU A 63 9.06 6.15 21.85
CA LEU A 63 9.02 5.01 22.78
C LEU A 63 10.29 4.90 23.61
N ILE A 64 11.46 5.11 23.01
CA ILE A 64 12.75 5.07 23.71
C ILE A 64 12.82 6.19 24.75
N ASP A 65 12.38 7.40 24.39
CA ASP A 65 12.37 8.55 25.29
C ASP A 65 11.39 8.34 26.46
N ASP A 66 10.21 7.76 26.21
CA ASP A 66 9.24 7.41 27.25
C ASP A 66 9.83 6.39 28.24
N LEU A 67 10.50 5.34 27.75
CA LEU A 67 11.19 4.36 28.60
C LEU A 67 12.30 5.00 29.43
N ALA A 68 13.06 5.92 28.85
CA ALA A 68 14.11 6.65 29.56
C ALA A 68 13.56 7.52 30.70
N THR A 69 12.38 8.14 30.51
CA THR A 69 11.71 8.91 31.58
C THR A 69 11.31 8.03 32.77
N LEU A 70 11.06 6.74 32.53
CA LEU A 70 10.77 5.73 33.57
C LEU A 70 12.04 5.11 34.16
N GLY A 71 13.23 5.58 33.76
CA GLY A 71 14.53 5.04 34.24
C GLY A 71 14.91 3.71 33.57
N LEU A 72 14.23 3.32 32.48
CA LEU A 72 14.52 2.10 31.75
C LEU A 72 15.45 2.42 30.58
N GLN A 73 16.57 1.68 30.48
CA GLN A 73 17.43 1.78 29.29
C GLN A 73 16.86 0.94 28.16
N ALA A 74 16.57 1.59 27.03
CA ALA A 74 16.12 0.92 25.82
C ALA A 74 17.29 0.19 25.13
N THR A 75 17.52 -1.05 25.53
CA THR A 75 18.43 -1.97 24.83
C THR A 75 17.70 -2.68 23.68
N GLY A 76 18.44 -3.33 22.79
CA GLY A 76 17.86 -4.13 21.71
C GLY A 76 16.92 -5.25 22.19
N ASP A 77 17.06 -5.70 23.44
CA ASP A 77 16.17 -6.69 24.06
C ASP A 77 14.84 -6.06 24.52
N VAL A 78 14.87 -4.78 24.94
CA VAL A 78 13.67 -4.04 25.40
C VAL A 78 12.89 -3.47 24.20
N VAL A 79 13.59 -2.94 23.19
CA VAL A 79 13.00 -2.44 21.96
C VAL A 79 13.63 -3.17 20.76
N PRO A 80 13.15 -4.38 20.45
CA PRO A 80 13.74 -5.19 19.39
C PRO A 80 13.62 -4.54 18.02
N PRO A 81 14.50 -4.89 17.06
CA PRO A 81 14.39 -4.40 15.70
C PRO A 81 13.03 -4.81 15.09
N PRO A 82 12.44 -3.95 14.26
CA PRO A 82 11.16 -4.24 13.62
C PRO A 82 11.30 -5.43 12.65
N LYS A 83 10.24 -6.23 12.54
CA LYS A 83 10.16 -7.30 11.53
C LYS A 83 9.74 -6.73 10.17
N ALA A 84 10.24 -7.32 9.09
CA ALA A 84 9.72 -7.04 7.76
C ALA A 84 8.27 -7.56 7.60
N ALA A 85 7.45 -6.89 6.79
CA ALA A 85 6.04 -7.26 6.60
C ALA A 85 5.84 -8.73 6.19
N ARG A 86 6.76 -9.29 5.42
CA ARG A 86 6.77 -10.71 4.99
C ARG A 86 7.01 -11.74 6.12
N GLU A 87 7.49 -11.28 7.27
CA GLU A 87 7.85 -12.12 8.43
C GLU A 87 6.77 -12.12 9.51
N LEU A 88 5.64 -11.45 9.26
CA LEU A 88 4.59 -11.26 10.24
C LEU A 88 3.61 -12.43 10.23
N ASP A 89 3.33 -12.93 11.41
CA ASP A 89 2.22 -13.87 11.64
C ASP A 89 0.96 -13.07 12.03
N PHE A 90 -0.13 -13.35 11.34
CA PHE A 90 -1.41 -12.62 11.48
C PHE A 90 -2.34 -13.23 12.55
N ALA A 91 -1.79 -13.89 13.56
CA ALA A 91 -2.58 -14.41 14.66
C ALA A 91 -3.08 -13.29 15.58
N ASP A 92 -4.36 -13.36 15.94
CA ASP A 92 -5.08 -12.62 17.01
C ASP A 92 -4.57 -11.19 17.36
N TRP A 93 -4.94 -10.22 16.55
CA TRP A 93 -4.75 -8.81 16.87
C TRP A 93 -5.90 -8.23 17.70
N ARG A 94 -5.57 -7.31 18.58
CA ARG A 94 -6.51 -6.52 19.35
C ARG A 94 -6.27 -5.04 19.07
N ALA A 95 -7.27 -4.23 19.31
CA ALA A 95 -7.12 -2.78 19.33
C ALA A 95 -7.42 -2.28 20.74
N THR A 96 -6.67 -1.29 21.19
CA THR A 96 -7.07 -0.57 22.41
C THR A 96 -8.46 0.03 22.23
N SER A 97 -9.21 0.23 23.31
CA SER A 97 -10.53 0.88 23.23
C SER A 97 -10.45 2.24 22.52
N ARG A 98 -9.38 2.98 22.77
CA ARG A 98 -9.10 4.28 22.14
C ARG A 98 -8.91 4.15 20.63
N ALA A 99 -8.10 3.21 20.16
CA ALA A 99 -7.90 2.97 18.73
C ALA A 99 -9.19 2.53 18.04
N HIS A 100 -9.94 1.63 18.68
CA HIS A 100 -11.24 1.19 18.18
C HIS A 100 -12.22 2.36 18.02
N ASP A 101 -12.33 3.22 19.02
CA ASP A 101 -13.20 4.40 19.01
C ASP A 101 -12.80 5.40 17.91
N LEU A 102 -11.49 5.59 17.67
CA LEU A 102 -10.98 6.45 16.60
C LEU A 102 -11.37 5.92 15.23
N VAL A 103 -11.20 4.62 14.96
CA VAL A 103 -11.60 4.00 13.70
C VAL A 103 -13.08 4.16 13.44
N ASN A 104 -13.93 3.98 14.48
CA ASN A 104 -15.38 4.11 14.35
C ASN A 104 -15.84 5.55 14.14
N ARG A 105 -15.14 6.54 14.72
CA ARG A 105 -15.48 7.97 14.59
C ARG A 105 -14.88 8.62 13.35
N ALA A 106 -13.82 8.05 12.77
CA ALA A 106 -13.14 8.63 11.62
C ALA A 106 -14.09 8.75 10.40
N PRO A 107 -14.23 9.95 9.81
CA PRO A 107 -15.15 10.17 8.69
C PRO A 107 -14.54 9.71 7.37
N LEU A 108 -14.22 8.42 7.24
CA LEU A 108 -13.53 7.79 6.11
C LEU A 108 -14.26 7.95 4.75
N ARG A 109 -15.53 8.33 4.77
CA ARG A 109 -16.25 8.70 3.53
C ARG A 109 -15.71 9.99 2.89
N LYS A 110 -15.05 10.85 3.70
CA LYS A 110 -14.40 12.08 3.25
C LYS A 110 -12.94 11.87 2.83
N GLY A 111 -12.41 10.65 2.98
CA GLY A 111 -11.05 10.28 2.61
C GLY A 111 -10.06 10.22 3.77
N THR A 112 -8.79 10.01 3.43
CA THR A 112 -7.69 9.81 4.39
C THR A 112 -7.33 11.10 5.15
N ALA A 113 -7.46 12.27 4.53
CA ALA A 113 -7.20 13.56 5.20
C ALA A 113 -8.11 13.79 6.42
N ALA A 114 -9.39 13.43 6.31
CA ALA A 114 -10.33 13.55 7.42
C ALA A 114 -10.04 12.54 8.55
N ALA A 115 -9.52 11.36 8.22
CA ALA A 115 -9.05 10.40 9.21
C ALA A 115 -7.82 10.92 9.97
N LEU A 116 -6.86 11.54 9.27
CA LEU A 116 -5.69 12.17 9.88
C LEU A 116 -6.10 13.30 10.84
N ALA A 117 -7.03 14.15 10.43
CA ALA A 117 -7.55 15.20 11.31
C ALA A 117 -8.15 14.64 12.61
N THR A 118 -8.84 13.48 12.53
CA THR A 118 -9.37 12.78 13.72
C THR A 118 -8.25 12.26 14.63
N LEU A 119 -7.16 11.75 14.07
CA LEU A 119 -5.99 11.30 14.84
C LEU A 119 -5.25 12.47 15.51
N ILE A 120 -5.12 13.62 14.84
CA ILE A 120 -4.48 14.82 15.40
C ILE A 120 -5.32 15.42 16.53
N ALA A 121 -6.64 15.34 16.43
CA ALA A 121 -7.57 15.86 17.43
C ALA A 121 -7.77 14.91 18.63
N GLU A 122 -7.13 13.75 18.64
CA GLU A 122 -7.28 12.75 19.71
C GLU A 122 -6.65 13.26 21.03
N PRO A 123 -7.38 13.15 22.18
CA PRO A 123 -6.99 13.80 23.43
C PRO A 123 -5.65 13.39 24.03
N SER A 124 -5.11 12.20 23.73
CA SER A 124 -3.79 11.81 24.25
C SER A 124 -2.66 12.67 23.69
N GLY A 125 -2.87 13.30 22.52
CA GLY A 125 -1.89 14.13 21.88
C GLY A 125 -0.71 13.38 21.25
N VAL A 126 -0.74 12.03 21.18
CA VAL A 126 0.38 11.24 20.63
C VAL A 126 0.75 11.70 19.22
N VAL A 127 -0.21 11.79 18.29
CA VAL A 127 0.08 12.20 16.92
C VAL A 127 0.52 13.67 16.86
N ARG A 128 -0.04 14.54 17.68
CA ARG A 128 0.41 15.95 17.78
C ARG A 128 1.86 16.03 18.22
N HIS A 129 2.25 15.26 19.23
CA HIS A 129 3.62 15.22 19.74
C HIS A 129 4.60 14.72 18.66
N LEU A 130 4.28 13.65 17.94
CA LEU A 130 5.09 13.13 16.84
C LEU A 130 5.29 14.19 15.74
N LEU A 131 4.22 14.88 15.34
CA LEU A 131 4.28 15.95 14.33
C LEU A 131 5.14 17.12 14.77
N VAL A 132 4.96 17.62 15.99
CA VAL A 132 5.78 18.72 16.54
C VAL A 132 7.26 18.33 16.58
N THR A 133 7.58 17.11 16.95
CA THR A 133 8.95 16.59 16.98
C THR A 133 9.56 16.49 15.57
N ASP A 134 8.73 16.27 14.54
CA ASP A 134 9.13 16.34 13.13
C ASP A 134 9.16 17.78 12.57
N GLY A 135 8.91 18.80 13.39
CA GLY A 135 8.91 20.21 12.99
C GLY A 135 7.64 20.65 12.25
N VAL A 136 6.57 19.87 12.33
CA VAL A 136 5.28 20.17 11.71
C VAL A 136 4.37 20.84 12.74
N ASP A 137 3.80 22.00 12.40
CA ASP A 137 2.78 22.66 13.20
C ASP A 137 1.42 21.95 13.05
N PRO A 138 0.89 21.29 14.11
CA PRO A 138 -0.36 20.56 14.02
C PRO A 138 -1.58 21.43 13.75
N ASP A 139 -1.58 22.70 14.17
CA ASP A 139 -2.74 23.59 14.00
C ASP A 139 -2.78 24.14 12.57
N GLN A 140 -1.62 24.46 11.99
CA GLN A 140 -1.51 24.75 10.57
C GLN A 140 -1.92 23.55 9.72
N LEU A 141 -1.45 22.35 10.08
CA LEU A 141 -1.80 21.11 9.40
C LEU A 141 -3.30 20.82 9.48
N MET A 142 -3.94 21.03 10.63
CA MET A 142 -5.40 20.90 10.79
C MET A 142 -6.18 21.84 9.87
N THR A 143 -5.71 23.08 9.70
CA THR A 143 -6.30 24.04 8.77
C THR A 143 -6.19 23.57 7.32
N GLU A 144 -5.04 23.03 6.93
CA GLU A 144 -4.81 22.48 5.61
C GLU A 144 -5.72 21.24 5.36
N LEU A 145 -5.82 20.33 6.33
CA LEU A 145 -6.68 19.15 6.25
C LEU A 145 -8.17 19.50 6.15
N ALA A 146 -8.61 20.57 6.87
CA ALA A 146 -10.00 21.04 6.80
C ALA A 146 -10.35 21.62 5.42
N SER A 147 -9.39 22.22 4.73
CA SER A 147 -9.57 22.78 3.38
C SER A 147 -9.37 21.75 2.25
N ALA A 148 -8.91 20.54 2.61
CA ALA A 148 -8.63 19.50 1.63
C ALA A 148 -9.91 19.02 0.93
N PRO A 149 -9.92 18.89 -0.41
CA PRO A 149 -11.08 18.41 -1.13
C PRO A 149 -11.38 16.96 -0.74
N THR A 150 -12.65 16.56 -0.85
CA THR A 150 -13.00 15.14 -0.68
C THR A 150 -12.25 14.29 -1.70
N GLU A 151 -11.63 13.23 -1.22
CA GLU A 151 -10.83 12.33 -2.04
C GLU A 151 -11.74 11.59 -3.03
N PRO A 152 -11.51 11.69 -4.35
CA PRO A 152 -12.31 10.96 -5.34
C PRO A 152 -12.02 9.46 -5.26
N ASP A 153 -12.84 8.64 -5.92
CA ASP A 153 -12.49 7.22 -6.11
C ASP A 153 -11.15 7.15 -6.88
N PRO A 154 -10.12 6.56 -6.30
CA PRO A 154 -8.80 6.53 -6.92
C PRO A 154 -8.75 5.62 -8.17
N VAL A 155 -9.78 4.79 -8.42
CA VAL A 155 -9.82 3.81 -9.51
C VAL A 155 -10.88 4.18 -10.54
N GLU A 156 -10.45 4.38 -11.77
CA GLU A 156 -11.29 4.66 -12.92
C GLU A 156 -11.23 3.55 -13.98
N ARG A 157 -12.28 3.42 -14.80
CA ARG A 157 -12.24 2.56 -15.98
C ARG A 157 -11.59 3.34 -17.13
N VAL A 158 -10.65 2.70 -17.83
CA VAL A 158 -9.94 3.29 -18.97
C VAL A 158 -9.95 2.33 -20.17
N ALA A 159 -9.57 2.82 -21.34
CA ALA A 159 -9.29 1.96 -22.47
C ALA A 159 -8.07 1.07 -22.17
N TYR A 160 -8.16 -0.21 -22.55
CA TYR A 160 -6.99 -1.10 -22.48
C TYR A 160 -6.02 -0.78 -23.63
N ASP A 161 -4.75 -1.12 -23.42
CA ASP A 161 -3.72 -0.98 -24.45
C ASP A 161 -3.75 -2.21 -25.39
N PRO A 162 -4.13 -2.05 -26.68
CA PRO A 162 -4.22 -3.15 -27.60
C PRO A 162 -2.86 -3.73 -28.00
N SER A 163 -1.76 -3.02 -27.77
CA SER A 163 -0.40 -3.52 -27.99
C SER A 163 0.04 -4.51 -26.90
N LEU A 164 -0.56 -4.43 -25.73
CA LEU A 164 -0.27 -5.30 -24.57
C LEU A 164 -1.25 -6.47 -24.47
N LEU A 165 -2.54 -6.24 -24.80
CA LEU A 165 -3.57 -7.28 -24.75
C LEU A 165 -4.43 -7.23 -26.01
N PRO A 166 -4.63 -8.38 -26.70
CA PRO A 166 -5.61 -8.47 -27.78
C PRO A 166 -7.04 -8.44 -27.23
N ALA A 167 -8.00 -7.95 -28.03
CA ALA A 167 -9.42 -7.99 -27.70
C ALA A 167 -9.97 -9.43 -27.57
N PRO A 168 -11.00 -9.68 -26.75
CA PRO A 168 -11.66 -8.71 -25.90
C PRO A 168 -10.92 -8.53 -24.55
N ALA A 169 -10.70 -7.28 -24.17
CA ALA A 169 -10.03 -6.91 -22.93
C ALA A 169 -10.68 -5.67 -22.30
N TRP A 170 -10.37 -5.42 -21.06
CA TRP A 170 -10.75 -4.22 -20.30
C TRP A 170 -9.60 -3.76 -19.42
N ALA A 171 -9.61 -2.50 -19.02
CA ALA A 171 -8.59 -1.97 -18.10
C ALA A 171 -9.18 -1.01 -17.07
N LYS A 172 -8.47 -0.90 -15.97
CA LYS A 172 -8.69 0.09 -14.92
C LYS A 172 -7.39 0.80 -14.60
N ARG A 173 -7.52 2.01 -14.09
CA ARG A 173 -6.40 2.85 -13.68
C ARG A 173 -6.60 3.29 -12.24
N LEU A 174 -5.58 3.14 -11.43
CA LEU A 174 -5.48 3.65 -10.07
C LEU A 174 -4.49 4.81 -10.05
N ARG A 175 -4.89 5.93 -9.45
CA ARG A 175 -3.96 6.99 -9.06
C ARG A 175 -3.71 6.89 -7.57
N HIS A 176 -2.44 6.86 -7.17
CA HIS A 176 -2.06 6.66 -5.78
C HIS A 176 -0.83 7.48 -5.41
N TYR A 177 -0.75 7.95 -4.16
CA TYR A 177 0.42 8.62 -3.64
C TYR A 177 1.13 7.72 -2.64
N LEU A 178 2.46 7.62 -2.79
CA LEU A 178 3.36 6.90 -1.88
C LEU A 178 4.37 7.88 -1.28
N SER A 179 4.57 7.83 0.03
CA SER A 179 5.53 8.68 0.76
C SER A 179 6.97 8.17 0.65
N SER A 180 7.37 7.72 -0.53
CA SER A 180 8.68 7.12 -0.82
C SER A 180 9.27 7.71 -2.09
N PRO A 181 10.61 7.77 -2.23
CA PRO A 181 11.26 8.26 -3.45
C PRO A 181 10.88 7.47 -4.70
N PRO A 182 10.73 8.12 -5.87
CA PRO A 182 10.25 7.47 -7.09
C PRO A 182 11.19 6.39 -7.65
N ASP A 183 12.50 6.55 -7.51
CA ASP A 183 13.49 5.57 -7.90
C ASP A 183 13.34 4.25 -7.12
N LEU A 184 13.19 4.34 -5.80
CA LEU A 184 12.98 3.17 -4.94
C LEU A 184 11.63 2.49 -5.22
N VAL A 185 10.60 3.27 -5.54
CA VAL A 185 9.29 2.72 -5.94
C VAL A 185 9.40 1.98 -7.28
N ALA A 186 10.09 2.56 -8.27
CA ALA A 186 10.29 1.94 -9.57
C ALA A 186 11.14 0.66 -9.45
N ASP A 187 12.20 0.67 -8.62
CA ASP A 187 13.04 -0.49 -8.35
C ASP A 187 12.24 -1.63 -7.68
N ALA A 188 11.40 -1.30 -6.68
CA ALA A 188 10.58 -2.29 -6.02
C ALA A 188 9.50 -2.90 -6.95
N ILE A 189 8.93 -2.10 -7.86
CA ILE A 189 7.97 -2.60 -8.84
C ILE A 189 8.66 -3.49 -9.89
N ALA A 190 9.87 -3.16 -10.31
CA ALA A 190 10.62 -3.90 -11.30
C ALA A 190 11.31 -5.16 -10.74
N ASP A 191 11.36 -5.31 -9.42
CA ASP A 191 11.98 -6.48 -8.77
C ASP A 191 11.06 -7.70 -8.85
N ALA A 192 11.48 -8.69 -9.64
CA ALA A 192 10.74 -9.94 -9.81
C ALA A 192 10.53 -10.70 -8.50
N ALA A 193 11.48 -10.63 -7.55
CA ALA A 193 11.36 -11.26 -6.25
C ALA A 193 10.23 -10.65 -5.39
N LEU A 194 9.88 -9.39 -5.63
CA LEU A 194 8.78 -8.70 -4.94
C LEU A 194 7.43 -8.84 -5.63
N LEU A 195 7.39 -9.39 -6.85
CA LEU A 195 6.14 -9.55 -7.60
C LEU A 195 5.08 -10.31 -6.80
N ALA A 196 5.48 -11.36 -6.09
CA ALA A 196 4.58 -12.11 -5.21
C ALA A 196 4.04 -11.26 -4.06
N ALA A 197 4.87 -10.42 -3.47
CA ALA A 197 4.52 -9.63 -2.30
C ALA A 197 3.43 -8.59 -2.60
N TRP A 198 3.47 -7.95 -3.79
CA TRP A 198 2.50 -6.89 -4.10
C TRP A 198 1.40 -7.33 -5.07
N ALA A 199 1.66 -8.26 -6.02
CA ALA A 199 0.69 -8.63 -7.06
C ALA A 199 -0.25 -9.76 -6.63
N TYR A 200 0.17 -10.62 -5.71
CA TYR A 200 -0.55 -11.84 -5.37
C TYR A 200 -0.80 -12.00 -3.87
N ASP A 201 -1.71 -12.89 -3.53
CA ASP A 201 -1.85 -13.40 -2.18
C ASP A 201 -0.74 -14.45 -1.95
N PRO A 202 0.23 -14.22 -1.06
CA PRO A 202 1.36 -15.13 -0.85
C PRO A 202 0.93 -16.53 -0.40
N ASN A 203 -0.27 -16.67 0.20
CA ASN A 203 -0.81 -17.97 0.59
C ASN A 203 -1.38 -18.77 -0.60
N LYS A 204 -1.57 -18.14 -1.76
CA LYS A 204 -2.20 -18.74 -2.95
C LYS A 204 -1.32 -18.72 -4.18
N ALA A 205 -0.23 -17.98 -4.15
CA ALA A 205 0.69 -17.87 -5.27
C ALA A 205 2.09 -18.29 -4.86
N GLN A 206 2.72 -19.09 -5.69
CA GLN A 206 4.14 -19.43 -5.61
C GLN A 206 4.83 -18.85 -6.84
N VAL A 207 5.87 -18.09 -6.60
CA VAL A 207 6.75 -17.55 -7.65
C VAL A 207 8.02 -18.39 -7.61
N ASP A 208 8.53 -18.78 -8.75
CA ASP A 208 9.81 -19.48 -8.84
C ASP A 208 10.98 -18.54 -8.51
N ASP A 209 12.18 -19.11 -8.35
CA ASP A 209 13.38 -18.36 -7.97
C ASP A 209 13.78 -17.30 -9.02
N SER A 210 13.34 -17.45 -10.27
CA SER A 210 13.59 -16.48 -11.34
C SER A 210 12.62 -15.29 -11.31
N GLY A 211 11.49 -15.42 -10.61
CA GLY A 211 10.38 -14.47 -10.64
C GLY A 211 9.55 -14.51 -11.93
N GLU A 212 9.88 -15.39 -12.87
CA GLU A 212 9.25 -15.44 -14.19
C GLU A 212 8.01 -16.34 -14.23
N THR A 213 7.95 -17.34 -13.36
CA THR A 213 6.84 -18.30 -13.34
C THR A 213 6.05 -18.19 -12.05
N ILE A 214 4.77 -17.94 -12.19
CA ILE A 214 3.85 -17.79 -11.07
C ILE A 214 2.82 -18.91 -11.15
N ARG A 215 2.76 -19.71 -10.08
CA ARG A 215 1.76 -20.75 -9.90
C ARG A 215 0.71 -20.25 -8.92
N HIS A 216 -0.50 -20.03 -9.38
CA HIS A 216 -1.60 -19.56 -8.57
C HIS A 216 -2.64 -20.68 -8.39
N THR A 217 -2.95 -21.00 -7.14
CA THR A 217 -3.93 -22.04 -6.78
C THR A 217 -5.22 -21.42 -6.27
N ARG A 218 -6.35 -21.77 -6.88
CA ARG A 218 -7.68 -21.37 -6.45
C ARG A 218 -8.59 -22.57 -6.33
N GLY A 219 -8.84 -22.99 -5.10
CA GLY A 219 -9.53 -24.26 -4.82
C GLY A 219 -8.74 -25.44 -5.37
N SER A 220 -9.36 -26.30 -6.19
CA SER A 220 -8.71 -27.44 -6.84
C SER A 220 -8.02 -27.12 -8.17
N ARG A 221 -8.07 -25.86 -8.62
CA ARG A 221 -7.49 -25.44 -9.91
C ARG A 221 -6.20 -24.68 -9.70
N THR A 222 -5.15 -25.11 -10.39
CA THR A 222 -3.87 -24.42 -10.46
C THR A 222 -3.71 -23.80 -11.84
N MET A 223 -3.42 -22.52 -11.89
CA MET A 223 -3.06 -21.81 -13.10
C MET A 223 -1.59 -21.41 -13.00
N THR A 224 -0.84 -21.66 -14.07
CA THR A 224 0.55 -21.20 -14.18
C THR A 224 0.62 -20.11 -15.22
N VAL A 225 1.23 -19.00 -14.87
CA VAL A 225 1.49 -17.87 -15.76
C VAL A 225 2.98 -17.58 -15.83
N ARG A 226 3.44 -17.09 -16.97
CA ARG A 226 4.77 -16.48 -17.11
C ARG A 226 4.62 -14.98 -16.98
N ALA A 227 5.50 -14.36 -16.19
CA ALA A 227 5.55 -12.92 -16.03
C ALA A 227 6.88 -12.40 -16.56
N HIS A 228 6.84 -11.37 -17.37
CA HIS A 228 8.00 -10.62 -17.79
C HIS A 228 7.72 -9.14 -17.73
N HIS A 229 8.74 -8.32 -17.57
CA HIS A 229 8.56 -6.88 -17.49
C HIS A 229 9.51 -6.13 -18.42
N THR A 230 9.11 -4.91 -18.70
CA THR A 230 9.93 -3.89 -19.34
C THR A 230 9.99 -2.67 -18.45
N ARG A 231 11.16 -2.00 -18.40
CA ARG A 231 11.34 -0.73 -17.73
C ARG A 231 11.86 0.28 -18.73
N ARG A 232 11.27 1.47 -18.78
CA ARG A 232 11.68 2.56 -19.66
C ARG A 232 11.40 3.91 -19.02
N ARG A 233 12.10 4.92 -19.47
CA ARG A 233 11.85 6.30 -19.07
C ARG A 233 10.97 6.99 -20.10
N GLU A 234 9.92 7.65 -19.64
CA GLU A 234 9.01 8.48 -20.45
C GLU A 234 9.01 9.91 -19.87
N GLY A 235 9.79 10.83 -20.47
CA GLY A 235 10.02 12.15 -19.89
C GLY A 235 10.73 12.06 -18.53
N GLU A 236 10.10 12.61 -17.48
CA GLU A 236 10.61 12.56 -16.12
C GLU A 236 10.10 11.35 -15.33
N ALA A 237 9.17 10.59 -15.88
CA ALA A 237 8.59 9.43 -15.21
C ALA A 237 9.29 8.12 -15.62
N GLU A 238 9.37 7.19 -14.70
CA GLU A 238 9.73 5.80 -14.98
C GLU A 238 8.47 4.99 -15.26
N VAL A 239 8.51 4.14 -16.29
CA VAL A 239 7.41 3.26 -16.66
C VAL A 239 7.86 1.81 -16.56
N VAL A 240 7.21 1.07 -15.66
CA VAL A 240 7.41 -0.38 -15.51
C VAL A 240 6.14 -1.08 -15.97
N THR A 241 6.27 -2.03 -16.89
CA THR A 241 5.13 -2.79 -17.41
C THR A 241 5.40 -4.27 -17.25
N TRP A 242 4.56 -4.92 -16.46
CA TRP A 242 4.51 -6.38 -16.33
C TRP A 242 3.46 -6.94 -17.28
N ILE A 243 3.80 -8.03 -17.96
CA ILE A 243 2.89 -8.80 -18.82
C ILE A 243 2.88 -10.23 -18.29
N GLN A 244 1.69 -10.78 -18.12
CA GLN A 244 1.47 -12.14 -17.68
C GLN A 244 0.82 -12.92 -18.81
N GLU A 245 1.43 -14.07 -19.15
CA GLU A 245 0.98 -14.97 -20.19
C GLU A 245 0.57 -16.32 -19.60
N VAL A 246 -0.41 -16.96 -20.20
CA VAL A 246 -0.80 -18.31 -19.83
C VAL A 246 0.35 -19.27 -20.14
N ALA A 247 0.88 -19.97 -19.13
CA ALA A 247 2.05 -20.85 -19.33
C ALA A 247 1.70 -22.20 -19.97
N SER A 248 0.44 -22.69 -19.81
CA SER A 248 0.03 -24.01 -20.29
C SER A 248 -1.45 -24.10 -20.65
N GLY A 249 -1.83 -25.14 -21.41
CA GLY A 249 -3.21 -25.39 -21.82
C GLY A 249 -3.59 -24.72 -23.14
N ALA A 250 -4.90 -24.67 -23.45
CA ALA A 250 -5.43 -24.22 -24.75
C ALA A 250 -5.11 -22.76 -25.09
N HIS A 251 -4.71 -21.95 -24.12
CA HIS A 251 -4.35 -20.54 -24.29
C HIS A 251 -2.87 -20.27 -24.01
N ALA A 252 -2.02 -21.31 -23.99
CA ALA A 252 -0.58 -21.16 -23.73
C ALA A 252 0.06 -20.10 -24.65
N GLY A 253 0.94 -19.27 -24.09
CA GLY A 253 1.61 -18.18 -24.79
C GLY A 253 0.73 -16.97 -25.09
N GLN A 254 -0.53 -16.95 -24.64
CA GLN A 254 -1.40 -15.79 -24.87
C GLN A 254 -1.34 -14.85 -23.65
N PRO A 255 -1.20 -13.52 -23.90
CA PRO A 255 -1.27 -12.53 -22.82
C PRO A 255 -2.64 -12.56 -22.15
N LEU A 256 -2.61 -12.61 -20.80
CA LEU A 256 -3.77 -12.70 -19.93
C LEU A 256 -4.03 -11.36 -19.22
N HIS A 257 -2.95 -10.76 -18.73
CA HIS A 257 -3.00 -9.59 -17.87
C HIS A 257 -1.77 -8.72 -18.09
N TYR A 258 -1.93 -7.41 -17.88
CA TYR A 258 -0.79 -6.50 -17.73
C TYR A 258 -1.00 -5.55 -16.57
N ASP A 259 0.10 -5.18 -15.92
CA ASP A 259 0.20 -4.09 -14.95
C ASP A 259 1.21 -3.07 -15.48
N ARG A 260 0.74 -1.86 -15.80
CA ARG A 260 1.59 -0.75 -16.23
C ARG A 260 1.60 0.31 -15.15
N PHE A 261 2.78 0.58 -14.63
CA PHE A 261 3.03 1.60 -13.62
C PHE A 261 3.77 2.77 -14.24
N VAL A 262 3.24 3.98 -14.05
CA VAL A 262 3.95 5.23 -14.30
C VAL A 262 4.30 5.82 -12.96
N VAL A 263 5.59 5.96 -12.69
CA VAL A 263 6.18 6.38 -11.42
C VAL A 263 6.76 7.76 -11.64
N ALA A 264 6.16 8.78 -11.04
CA ALA A 264 6.58 10.17 -11.20
C ALA A 264 6.88 10.80 -9.84
N ALA A 265 7.87 11.70 -9.80
CA ALA A 265 8.16 12.47 -8.61
C ALA A 265 6.97 13.36 -8.22
N ALA A 266 6.70 13.43 -6.92
CA ALA A 266 5.72 14.33 -6.34
C ALA A 266 6.31 14.96 -5.05
N PRO A 267 5.82 16.12 -4.60
CA PRO A 267 6.30 16.71 -3.37
C PRO A 267 6.25 15.75 -2.18
N GLY A 268 7.42 15.42 -1.63
CA GLY A 268 7.58 14.51 -0.50
C GLY A 268 7.40 13.02 -0.81
N GLY A 269 7.33 12.63 -2.09
CA GLY A 269 7.15 11.22 -2.45
C GLY A 269 6.92 10.97 -3.93
N THR A 270 6.05 10.02 -4.23
CA THR A 270 5.78 9.50 -5.57
C THR A 270 4.30 9.54 -5.91
N GLU A 271 3.98 10.04 -7.08
CA GLU A 271 2.70 9.80 -7.75
C GLU A 271 2.80 8.51 -8.56
N LEU A 272 2.01 7.53 -8.18
CA LEU A 272 1.91 6.24 -8.86
C LEU A 272 0.62 6.19 -9.68
N LEU A 273 0.74 5.98 -11.00
CA LEU A 273 -0.38 5.70 -11.88
C LEU A 273 -0.29 4.24 -12.31
N HIS A 274 -1.11 3.40 -11.74
CA HIS A 274 -1.16 1.97 -12.02
C HIS A 274 -2.33 1.66 -12.95
N THR A 275 -2.06 1.13 -14.15
CA THR A 275 -3.08 0.65 -15.08
C THR A 275 -3.00 -0.86 -15.18
N ALA A 276 -4.08 -1.54 -14.78
CA ALA A 276 -4.21 -2.99 -14.87
C ALA A 276 -5.19 -3.35 -15.99
N GLY A 277 -4.74 -4.13 -16.94
CA GLY A 277 -5.55 -4.65 -18.03
C GLY A 277 -5.72 -6.16 -17.93
N GLN A 278 -6.92 -6.63 -18.30
CA GLN A 278 -7.23 -8.07 -18.26
C GLN A 278 -7.98 -8.49 -19.49
N ARG A 279 -7.57 -9.62 -20.08
CA ARG A 279 -8.22 -10.26 -21.19
C ARG A 279 -9.37 -11.16 -20.72
N SER A 280 -10.46 -11.16 -21.49
CA SER A 280 -11.60 -12.05 -21.26
C SER A 280 -11.56 -13.18 -22.29
N PHE A 281 -11.40 -14.45 -21.82
CA PHE A 281 -11.43 -15.61 -22.69
C PHE A 281 -12.83 -16.18 -22.80
N GLY A 282 -13.36 -16.29 -24.04
CA GLY A 282 -14.65 -16.90 -24.34
C GLY A 282 -15.87 -16.16 -23.78
N LEU A 283 -17.04 -16.78 -23.89
CA LEU A 283 -18.33 -16.21 -23.44
C LEU A 283 -18.37 -16.12 -21.90
N LEU A 284 -17.88 -17.11 -21.20
CA LEU A 284 -17.87 -17.15 -19.75
C LEU A 284 -17.00 -16.03 -19.16
N GLY A 285 -15.83 -15.76 -19.77
CA GLY A 285 -14.97 -14.66 -19.37
C GLY A 285 -15.64 -13.29 -19.55
N ARG A 286 -16.45 -13.12 -20.59
CA ARG A 286 -17.24 -11.88 -20.81
C ARG A 286 -18.34 -11.70 -19.77
N LEU A 287 -19.05 -12.78 -19.42
CA LEU A 287 -20.12 -12.74 -18.41
C LEU A 287 -19.58 -12.46 -17.00
N THR A 288 -18.37 -12.93 -16.67
CA THR A 288 -17.74 -12.72 -15.36
C THR A 288 -16.90 -11.44 -15.28
N ALA A 289 -16.72 -10.70 -16.39
CA ALA A 289 -15.93 -9.48 -16.45
C ALA A 289 -16.33 -8.40 -15.42
N PRO A 290 -17.62 -8.13 -15.12
CA PRO A 290 -18.00 -7.16 -14.12
C PRO A 290 -17.49 -7.53 -12.71
N LEU A 291 -17.60 -8.82 -12.35
CA LEU A 291 -17.12 -9.35 -11.06
C LEU A 291 -15.60 -9.32 -10.99
N ALA A 292 -14.91 -9.75 -12.06
CA ALA A 292 -13.46 -9.66 -12.17
C ALA A 292 -12.99 -8.20 -12.06
N GLY A 293 -13.74 -7.26 -12.64
CA GLY A 293 -13.47 -5.83 -12.52
C GLY A 293 -13.58 -5.31 -11.07
N TRP A 294 -14.53 -5.80 -10.31
CA TRP A 294 -14.63 -5.42 -8.89
C TRP A 294 -13.43 -5.94 -8.07
N PHE A 295 -13.04 -7.20 -8.26
CA PHE A 295 -11.84 -7.74 -7.62
C PHE A 295 -10.55 -7.01 -8.04
N SER A 296 -10.43 -6.63 -9.30
CA SER A 296 -9.31 -5.81 -9.77
C SER A 296 -9.27 -4.45 -9.08
N TRP A 297 -10.42 -3.79 -8.89
CA TRP A 297 -10.51 -2.52 -8.16
C TRP A 297 -9.98 -2.62 -6.73
N VAL A 298 -10.31 -3.70 -6.00
CA VAL A 298 -9.79 -3.98 -4.67
C VAL A 298 -8.29 -4.32 -4.72
N GLY A 299 -7.91 -5.21 -5.64
CA GLY A 299 -6.53 -5.71 -5.77
C GLY A 299 -5.51 -4.60 -6.05
N MET A 300 -5.83 -3.67 -6.96
CA MET A 300 -4.95 -2.54 -7.28
C MET A 300 -4.64 -1.65 -6.06
N GLN A 301 -5.62 -1.41 -5.20
CA GLN A 301 -5.43 -0.59 -4.01
C GLN A 301 -4.54 -1.28 -2.96
N TYR A 302 -4.69 -2.60 -2.80
CA TYR A 302 -3.81 -3.39 -1.94
C TYR A 302 -2.40 -3.51 -2.52
N ALA A 303 -2.26 -3.68 -3.84
CA ALA A 303 -0.96 -3.72 -4.50
C ALA A 303 -0.17 -2.42 -4.28
N ALA A 304 -0.79 -1.26 -4.50
CA ALA A 304 -0.16 0.03 -4.25
C ALA A 304 0.28 0.20 -2.79
N GLN A 305 -0.56 -0.21 -1.82
CA GLN A 305 -0.23 -0.17 -0.41
C GLN A 305 0.95 -1.10 -0.07
N ARG A 306 0.97 -2.32 -0.60
CA ARG A 306 2.07 -3.28 -0.38
C ARG A 306 3.38 -2.80 -0.98
N ILE A 307 3.36 -2.21 -2.18
CA ILE A 307 4.54 -1.56 -2.76
C ILE A 307 5.10 -0.51 -1.80
N GLY A 308 4.26 0.36 -1.24
CA GLY A 308 4.68 1.37 -0.28
C GLY A 308 5.30 0.79 0.99
N LEU A 309 4.73 -0.29 1.53
CA LEU A 309 5.27 -1.00 2.69
C LEU A 309 6.63 -1.64 2.41
N GLU A 310 6.78 -2.34 1.28
CA GLU A 310 8.03 -2.98 0.87
C GLU A 310 9.16 -1.96 0.65
N VAL A 311 8.85 -0.81 0.03
CA VAL A 311 9.83 0.28 -0.14
C VAL A 311 10.25 0.85 1.21
N ALA A 312 9.30 1.09 2.12
CA ALA A 312 9.61 1.60 3.45
C ALA A 312 10.42 0.59 4.29
N ASP A 313 10.23 -0.71 4.08
CA ASP A 313 11.01 -1.76 4.73
C ASP A 313 12.46 -1.78 4.22
N ARG A 314 12.67 -1.62 2.92
CA ARG A 314 14.02 -1.52 2.32
C ARG A 314 14.77 -0.26 2.73
N GLN A 315 14.08 0.84 3.01
CA GLN A 315 14.70 2.08 3.50
C GLN A 315 15.11 1.97 4.97
N ALA A 316 14.52 1.06 5.74
CA ALA A 316 14.78 0.88 7.17
C ALA A 316 15.86 -0.19 7.46
N ALA A 317 16.18 -1.04 6.47
CA ALA A 317 17.20 -2.09 6.54
C ALA A 317 18.60 -1.53 6.27
#